data_5ca27ffa2bf291e256149f25352d4d14
#
_entry.id   5ca27ffa2bf291e256149f25352d4d14
#
_cell.length_a   1.000
_cell.length_b   1.000
_cell.length_c   1.000
_cell.angle_alpha   90.00
_cell.angle_beta   90.00
_cell.angle_gamma   90.00
#
_symmetry.space_group_name_H-M   'P 1'
#
loop_
_entity.id
_entity.type
_entity.pdbx_description
1 polymer ?
#
loop_
_entity_poly.entity_id
_entity_poly.type
_entity_poly.pdbx_seq_one_letter_code
_entity_poly.pdbx_strand_id
1 'polypeptide(L)'
;WYEKFYKPYGKAPVAFVWDDGWDHYGTWTFNKNFPNGFSAADKTGRLMGAGQGAWLGPVGGYGQSGTYRRNYWKDKGGMQLSNKDYYDTFMKACTSMIDKYDFRFFKFDGISAQWSALGPDAGDTGIENAEGIISLEREVRKKKADIFFNTTVGTWASPFWFHFSDAVWRQENDWSVIGNQGDDRERWITYRDRLVYQNFVQNSPLCPINTIMTHGFILTKFGQVSKSMDYKGIVREMRCAFACGSGMVELYNDFKLMDEINGGKLWADLAECIDWQKRNEDVLPDIHWVGGNPWDGAKANIYGWASWNGKKATLALRNPSASAQTNKITLRKALDIP
;
A
#
# COMPACT_ATOMS: atom_id res chain seq x y z
N TRP A 1 -16.81 4.36 8.90
CA TRP A 1 -16.78 4.99 7.59
C TRP A 1 -18.15 5.50 7.17
N TYR A 2 -19.18 4.66 7.18
CA TYR A 2 -20.51 5.05 6.68
C TYR A 2 -21.06 6.30 7.38
N GLU A 3 -21.12 6.30 8.71
CA GLU A 3 -21.68 7.41 9.49
C GLU A 3 -20.75 8.64 9.54
N LYS A 4 -19.44 8.41 9.65
CA LYS A 4 -18.46 9.47 9.91
C LYS A 4 -17.88 10.11 8.66
N PHE A 5 -17.93 9.40 7.53
CA PHE A 5 -17.27 9.86 6.31
C PHE A 5 -18.19 9.84 5.08
N TYR A 6 -18.86 8.72 4.82
CA TYR A 6 -19.72 8.64 3.64
C TYR A 6 -20.92 9.58 3.72
N LYS A 7 -21.68 9.54 4.82
CA LYS A 7 -22.84 10.42 4.98
C LYS A 7 -22.50 11.92 4.89
N PRO A 8 -21.47 12.42 5.61
CA PRO A 8 -21.12 13.85 5.57
C PRO A 8 -20.45 14.30 4.28
N TYR A 9 -19.62 13.48 3.66
CA TYR A 9 -18.74 13.88 2.56
C TYR A 9 -18.99 13.14 1.23
N GLY A 10 -19.81 12.11 1.21
CA GLY A 10 -20.06 11.30 0.01
C GLY A 10 -18.82 10.53 -0.48
N LYS A 11 -17.87 10.23 0.41
CA LYS A 11 -16.61 9.57 0.06
C LYS A 11 -16.53 8.18 0.67
N ALA A 12 -15.95 7.25 -0.09
CA ALA A 12 -15.68 5.90 0.36
C ALA A 12 -14.33 5.41 -0.17
N PRO A 13 -13.68 4.46 0.50
CA PRO A 13 -12.56 3.74 -0.08
C PRO A 13 -13.04 2.86 -1.24
N VAL A 14 -12.13 2.48 -2.13
CA VAL A 14 -12.42 1.49 -3.18
C VAL A 14 -12.72 0.13 -2.56
N ALA A 15 -11.96 -0.25 -1.52
CA ALA A 15 -12.16 -1.49 -0.78
C ALA A 15 -11.78 -1.33 0.70
N PHE A 16 -12.46 -2.09 1.57
CA PHE A 16 -12.02 -2.37 2.94
C PHE A 16 -11.17 -3.62 2.93
N VAL A 17 -9.88 -3.47 3.22
CA VAL A 17 -8.91 -4.57 3.17
C VAL A 17 -8.69 -5.12 4.58
N TRP A 18 -8.99 -6.39 4.76
CA TRP A 18 -8.80 -7.11 6.02
C TRP A 18 -7.36 -7.60 6.10
N ASP A 19 -6.59 -7.04 7.01
CA ASP A 19 -5.20 -7.41 7.26
C ASP A 19 -5.11 -8.74 8.04
N ASP A 20 -3.89 -9.21 8.38
CA ASP A 20 -3.65 -10.51 9.05
C ASP A 20 -4.56 -10.73 10.27
N GLY A 21 -5.06 -11.96 10.43
CA GLY A 21 -5.83 -12.39 11.60
C GLY A 21 -7.31 -12.70 11.35
N TRP A 22 -7.81 -12.63 10.13
CA TRP A 22 -9.19 -13.03 9.79
C TRP A 22 -9.32 -14.53 9.51
N ASP A 23 -8.25 -15.21 9.13
CA ASP A 23 -8.21 -16.57 8.65
C ASP A 23 -8.03 -17.63 9.77
N HIS A 24 -8.45 -18.83 9.46
CA HIS A 24 -8.01 -20.04 10.13
C HIS A 24 -6.63 -20.43 9.60
N TYR A 25 -5.67 -20.53 10.48
CA TYR A 25 -4.27 -20.74 10.13
C TYR A 25 -4.06 -22.02 9.29
N GLY A 26 -3.55 -21.79 8.10
CA GLY A 26 -3.21 -22.84 7.15
C GLY A 26 -4.26 -23.13 6.08
N THR A 27 -5.52 -22.78 6.26
CA THR A 27 -6.59 -23.07 5.28
C THR A 27 -7.15 -21.83 4.59
N TRP A 28 -6.81 -20.63 5.05
CA TRP A 28 -7.34 -19.36 4.52
C TRP A 28 -8.88 -19.29 4.52
N THR A 29 -9.53 -20.06 5.40
CA THR A 29 -10.96 -19.94 5.69
C THR A 29 -11.16 -19.01 6.89
N PHE A 30 -12.37 -18.52 7.09
CA PHE A 30 -12.67 -17.64 8.22
C PHE A 30 -12.48 -18.35 9.56
N ASN A 31 -11.86 -17.67 10.52
CA ASN A 31 -11.73 -18.16 11.88
C ASN A 31 -12.99 -17.85 12.73
N LYS A 32 -12.97 -18.28 14.01
CA LYS A 32 -14.10 -18.11 14.93
C LYS A 32 -14.52 -16.66 15.19
N ASN A 33 -13.62 -15.69 14.96
CA ASN A 33 -13.91 -14.26 15.15
C ASN A 33 -14.70 -13.69 13.94
N PHE A 34 -14.73 -14.42 12.84
CA PHE A 34 -15.47 -14.08 11.61
C PHE A 34 -16.51 -15.15 11.27
N PRO A 35 -17.48 -15.46 12.16
CA PRO A 35 -18.42 -16.57 11.97
C PRO A 35 -19.29 -16.42 10.72
N ASN A 36 -19.52 -15.19 10.27
CA ASN A 36 -20.26 -14.84 9.04
C ASN A 36 -19.35 -14.30 7.93
N GLY A 37 -18.03 -14.50 8.05
CA GLY A 37 -17.05 -13.93 7.13
C GLY A 37 -17.15 -12.40 7.06
N PHE A 38 -17.02 -11.83 5.87
CA PHE A 38 -17.12 -10.39 5.65
C PHE A 38 -18.52 -9.89 5.32
N SER A 39 -19.58 -10.69 5.50
CA SER A 39 -20.94 -10.39 5.02
C SER A 39 -21.50 -9.06 5.54
N ALA A 40 -21.28 -8.73 6.82
CA ALA A 40 -21.76 -7.47 7.38
C ALA A 40 -21.03 -6.26 6.79
N ALA A 41 -19.72 -6.36 6.62
CA ALA A 41 -18.90 -5.32 6.01
C ALA A 41 -19.21 -5.16 4.51
N ASP A 42 -19.40 -6.26 3.79
CA ASP A 42 -19.78 -6.24 2.37
C ASP A 42 -21.14 -5.54 2.16
N LYS A 43 -22.13 -5.89 2.99
CA LYS A 43 -23.45 -5.23 2.96
C LYS A 43 -23.34 -3.72 3.16
N THR A 44 -22.55 -3.28 4.14
CA THR A 44 -22.37 -1.85 4.41
C THR A 44 -21.49 -1.18 3.34
N GLY A 45 -20.46 -1.87 2.86
CA GLY A 45 -19.59 -1.41 1.78
C GLY A 45 -20.38 -1.10 0.51
N ARG A 46 -21.25 -2.00 0.09
CA ARG A 46 -22.12 -1.82 -1.08
C ARG A 46 -23.00 -0.57 -1.01
N LEU A 47 -23.46 -0.16 0.18
CA LEU A 47 -24.20 1.11 0.36
C LEU A 47 -23.36 2.34 0.04
N MET A 48 -22.04 2.23 0.11
CA MET A 48 -21.09 3.30 -0.18
C MET A 48 -20.42 3.15 -1.55
N GLY A 49 -20.71 2.08 -2.28
CA GLY A 49 -19.98 1.73 -3.49
C GLY A 49 -18.57 1.18 -3.23
N ALA A 50 -18.26 0.77 -2.00
CA ALA A 50 -16.97 0.19 -1.60
C ALA A 50 -17.04 -1.33 -1.58
N GLY A 51 -15.99 -1.99 -2.07
CA GLY A 51 -15.85 -3.45 -2.02
C GLY A 51 -15.08 -3.95 -0.80
N GLN A 52 -14.73 -5.22 -0.84
CA GLN A 52 -13.88 -5.88 0.16
C GLN A 52 -12.52 -6.24 -0.45
N GLY A 53 -11.53 -6.42 0.41
CA GLY A 53 -10.22 -6.95 0.06
C GLY A 53 -9.63 -7.73 1.24
N ALA A 54 -8.60 -8.49 1.00
CA ALA A 54 -7.91 -9.21 2.08
C ALA A 54 -6.40 -9.28 1.85
N TRP A 55 -5.69 -9.28 2.95
CA TRP A 55 -4.30 -9.67 3.05
C TRP A 55 -4.20 -11.21 3.10
N LEU A 56 -3.31 -11.77 2.32
CA LEU A 56 -2.89 -13.17 2.39
C LEU A 56 -1.37 -13.27 2.24
N GLY A 57 -0.76 -14.12 3.04
CA GLY A 57 0.68 -14.42 2.93
C GLY A 57 0.91 -15.73 2.20
N PRO A 58 1.33 -15.73 0.93
CA PRO A 58 1.49 -16.97 0.14
C PRO A 58 2.41 -18.00 0.77
N VAL A 59 3.38 -17.58 1.56
CA VAL A 59 4.28 -18.44 2.33
C VAL A 59 4.02 -18.41 3.83
N GLY A 60 2.81 -18.02 4.24
CA GLY A 60 2.33 -18.04 5.62
C GLY A 60 2.35 -16.69 6.34
N GLY A 61 3.05 -15.69 5.85
CA GLY A 61 3.19 -14.39 6.53
C GLY A 61 4.13 -14.43 7.72
N TYR A 62 3.92 -13.55 8.71
CA TYR A 62 4.88 -13.18 9.74
C TYR A 62 4.51 -13.67 11.14
N GLY A 63 5.47 -13.55 12.06
CA GLY A 63 5.27 -13.76 13.49
C GLY A 63 4.71 -15.14 13.84
N GLN A 64 3.94 -15.17 14.91
CA GLN A 64 3.37 -16.41 15.44
C GLN A 64 2.27 -16.99 14.54
N SER A 65 1.43 -16.17 13.95
CA SER A 65 0.39 -16.59 12.99
C SER A 65 1.02 -17.26 11.77
N GLY A 66 2.10 -16.70 11.24
CA GLY A 66 2.86 -17.31 10.16
C GLY A 66 3.47 -18.66 10.54
N THR A 67 3.98 -18.76 11.77
CA THR A 67 4.48 -20.05 12.29
C THR A 67 3.38 -21.10 12.38
N TYR A 68 2.19 -20.75 12.86
CA TYR A 68 1.04 -21.66 12.92
C TYR A 68 0.59 -22.11 11.53
N ARG A 69 0.52 -21.20 10.54
CA ARG A 69 0.18 -21.53 9.17
C ARG A 69 1.18 -22.50 8.55
N ARG A 70 2.47 -22.25 8.68
CA ARG A 70 3.52 -23.14 8.16
C ARG A 70 3.52 -24.49 8.86
N ASN A 71 3.30 -24.54 10.18
CA ASN A 71 3.20 -25.81 10.91
C ASN A 71 2.02 -26.67 10.45
N TYR A 72 0.90 -26.07 10.06
CA TYR A 72 -0.24 -26.80 9.51
C TYR A 72 0.13 -27.56 8.22
N TRP A 73 1.02 -27.01 7.42
CA TRP A 73 1.45 -27.57 6.14
C TRP A 73 2.76 -28.37 6.22
N LYS A 74 3.42 -28.41 7.36
CA LYS A 74 4.76 -29.01 7.53
C LYS A 74 4.82 -30.46 7.00
N ASP A 75 3.85 -31.29 7.36
CA ASP A 75 3.78 -32.70 6.97
C ASP A 75 2.89 -32.93 5.71
N LYS A 76 2.59 -31.87 4.96
CA LYS A 76 1.73 -31.87 3.78
C LYS A 76 2.43 -31.27 2.55
N GLY A 77 3.73 -31.37 2.46
CA GLY A 77 4.51 -30.83 1.35
C GLY A 77 4.90 -29.35 1.49
N GLY A 78 4.65 -28.74 2.66
CA GLY A 78 5.03 -27.36 2.95
C GLY A 78 4.02 -26.31 2.46
N MET A 79 4.15 -25.10 3.00
CA MET A 79 3.31 -23.94 2.68
C MET A 79 3.98 -23.09 1.62
N GLN A 80 3.93 -23.56 0.40
CA GLN A 80 4.51 -22.91 -0.78
C GLN A 80 3.65 -23.17 -2.02
N LEU A 81 3.59 -22.23 -2.94
CA LEU A 81 2.69 -22.30 -4.09
C LEU A 81 3.10 -23.34 -5.14
N SER A 82 4.32 -23.86 -5.08
CA SER A 82 4.76 -25.07 -5.84
C SER A 82 4.13 -26.34 -5.30
N ASN A 83 3.68 -26.39 -4.04
CA ASN A 83 2.89 -27.48 -3.50
C ASN A 83 1.45 -27.39 -4.04
N LYS A 84 1.06 -28.33 -4.89
CA LYS A 84 -0.25 -28.31 -5.55
C LYS A 84 -1.44 -28.27 -4.58
N ASP A 85 -1.41 -29.04 -3.50
CA ASP A 85 -2.51 -29.07 -2.54
C ASP A 85 -2.67 -27.73 -1.80
N TYR A 86 -1.54 -27.11 -1.50
CA TYR A 86 -1.54 -25.76 -0.93
C TYR A 86 -2.01 -24.72 -1.96
N TYR A 87 -1.51 -24.77 -3.18
CA TYR A 87 -1.93 -23.88 -4.26
C TYR A 87 -3.44 -23.93 -4.49
N ASP A 88 -4.00 -25.15 -4.57
CA ASP A 88 -5.45 -25.34 -4.76
C ASP A 88 -6.25 -24.79 -3.56
N THR A 89 -5.74 -24.94 -2.34
CA THR A 89 -6.35 -24.36 -1.13
C THR A 89 -6.34 -22.85 -1.17
N PHE A 90 -5.22 -22.26 -1.53
CA PHE A 90 -5.04 -20.80 -1.63
C PHE A 90 -5.91 -20.21 -2.74
N MET A 91 -5.91 -20.84 -3.93
CA MET A 91 -6.74 -20.46 -5.07
C MET A 91 -8.22 -20.50 -4.70
N LYS A 92 -8.67 -21.58 -4.03
CA LYS A 92 -10.05 -21.72 -3.56
C LYS A 92 -10.42 -20.62 -2.58
N ALA A 93 -9.52 -20.24 -1.69
CA ALA A 93 -9.77 -19.12 -0.77
C ALA A 93 -10.01 -17.82 -1.54
N CYS A 94 -9.12 -17.45 -2.47
CA CYS A 94 -9.25 -16.25 -3.30
C CYS A 94 -10.53 -16.25 -4.13
N THR A 95 -10.81 -17.33 -4.84
CA THR A 95 -12.01 -17.42 -5.71
C THR A 95 -13.29 -17.41 -4.93
N SER A 96 -13.33 -18.06 -3.75
CA SER A 96 -14.51 -18.07 -2.88
C SER A 96 -14.85 -16.68 -2.32
N MET A 97 -13.88 -15.83 -2.09
CA MET A 97 -14.11 -14.44 -1.67
C MET A 97 -14.75 -13.62 -2.78
N ILE A 98 -14.29 -13.80 -4.02
CA ILE A 98 -14.88 -13.14 -5.20
C ILE A 98 -16.32 -13.60 -5.42
N ASP A 99 -16.61 -14.90 -5.20
CA ASP A 99 -17.97 -15.43 -5.37
C ASP A 99 -18.96 -14.91 -4.32
N LYS A 100 -18.47 -14.64 -3.10
CA LYS A 100 -19.34 -14.30 -1.96
C LYS A 100 -19.54 -12.81 -1.76
N TYR A 101 -18.53 -11.99 -2.13
CA TYR A 101 -18.51 -10.57 -1.80
C TYR A 101 -18.25 -9.71 -3.04
N ASP A 102 -18.50 -8.41 -2.97
CA ASP A 102 -17.93 -7.44 -3.91
C ASP A 102 -16.44 -7.29 -3.60
N PHE A 103 -15.68 -8.29 -4.02
CA PHE A 103 -14.26 -8.39 -3.71
C PHE A 103 -13.43 -7.71 -4.80
N ARG A 104 -12.58 -6.74 -4.42
CA ARG A 104 -11.89 -5.85 -5.36
C ARG A 104 -10.38 -5.84 -5.19
N PHE A 105 -9.85 -6.39 -4.10
CA PHE A 105 -8.46 -6.15 -3.73
C PHE A 105 -7.83 -7.36 -3.03
N PHE A 106 -6.68 -7.80 -3.52
CA PHE A 106 -5.80 -8.73 -2.80
C PHE A 106 -4.47 -8.08 -2.47
N LYS A 107 -4.06 -8.18 -1.20
CA LYS A 107 -2.72 -7.85 -0.74
C LYS A 107 -1.99 -9.16 -0.50
N PHE A 108 -1.10 -9.53 -1.44
CA PHE A 108 -0.24 -10.71 -1.29
C PHE A 108 1.09 -10.30 -0.71
N ASP A 109 1.43 -10.86 0.45
CA ASP A 109 2.56 -10.42 1.24
C ASP A 109 3.53 -11.57 1.56
N GLY A 110 4.82 -11.33 1.32
CA GLY A 110 5.85 -12.32 1.58
C GLY A 110 5.97 -13.40 0.50
N ILE A 111 6.35 -12.99 -0.72
CA ILE A 111 6.58 -13.90 -1.85
C ILE A 111 8.07 -14.04 -2.21
N SER A 112 8.97 -13.53 -1.37
CA SER A 112 10.39 -13.41 -1.69
C SER A 112 11.10 -14.77 -1.81
N ALA A 113 11.90 -14.92 -2.86
CA ALA A 113 12.87 -15.98 -3.04
C ALA A 113 13.98 -16.00 -1.98
N GLN A 114 14.28 -14.86 -1.38
CA GLN A 114 15.39 -14.68 -0.45
C GLN A 114 14.99 -14.88 1.02
N TRP A 115 13.79 -15.36 1.28
CA TRP A 115 13.37 -15.54 2.66
C TRP A 115 14.01 -16.76 3.28
N SER A 116 14.83 -16.54 4.32
CA SER A 116 15.53 -17.60 5.07
C SER A 116 14.62 -18.70 5.63
N ALA A 117 13.32 -18.45 5.75
CA ALA A 117 12.33 -19.45 6.19
C ALA A 117 12.09 -20.58 5.17
N LEU A 118 12.57 -20.44 3.93
CA LEU A 118 12.37 -21.43 2.85
C LEU A 118 13.50 -22.47 2.78
N GLY A 119 14.54 -22.36 3.62
CA GLY A 119 15.61 -23.33 3.71
C GLY A 119 16.72 -23.17 2.66
N PRO A 120 17.63 -24.18 2.52
CA PRO A 120 18.80 -24.09 1.65
C PRO A 120 18.48 -23.99 0.16
N ASP A 121 17.32 -24.49 -0.28
CA ASP A 121 16.84 -24.44 -1.67
C ASP A 121 15.95 -23.20 -1.92
N ALA A 122 16.11 -22.15 -1.12
CA ALA A 122 15.28 -20.96 -1.15
C ALA A 122 15.24 -20.27 -2.52
N GLY A 123 16.30 -20.37 -3.33
CA GLY A 123 16.35 -19.82 -4.69
C GLY A 123 15.31 -20.43 -5.61
N ASP A 124 15.34 -21.75 -5.73
CA ASP A 124 14.42 -22.50 -6.61
C ASP A 124 12.98 -22.42 -6.10
N THR A 125 12.77 -22.66 -4.80
CA THR A 125 11.45 -22.48 -4.16
C THR A 125 10.89 -21.07 -4.32
N GLY A 126 11.76 -20.08 -4.31
CA GLY A 126 11.36 -18.69 -4.52
C GLY A 126 10.88 -18.42 -5.95
N ILE A 127 11.57 -18.98 -6.95
CA ILE A 127 11.14 -18.91 -8.36
C ILE A 127 9.80 -19.61 -8.53
N GLU A 128 9.65 -20.82 -8.03
CA GLU A 128 8.40 -21.58 -8.06
C GLU A 128 7.23 -20.86 -7.39
N ASN A 129 7.48 -20.20 -6.27
CA ASN A 129 6.48 -19.38 -5.60
C ASN A 129 6.11 -18.13 -6.42
N ALA A 130 7.08 -17.48 -7.05
CA ALA A 130 6.81 -16.34 -7.95
C ALA A 130 5.96 -16.77 -9.15
N GLU A 131 6.28 -17.89 -9.79
CA GLU A 131 5.47 -18.46 -10.86
C GLU A 131 4.07 -18.89 -10.38
N GLY A 132 3.99 -19.43 -9.17
CA GLY A 132 2.73 -19.77 -8.53
C GLY A 132 1.84 -18.55 -8.30
N ILE A 133 2.39 -17.42 -7.84
CA ILE A 133 1.65 -16.15 -7.68
C ILE A 133 1.19 -15.61 -9.03
N ILE A 134 2.05 -15.64 -10.04
CA ILE A 134 1.72 -15.17 -11.39
C ILE A 134 0.57 -16.00 -11.98
N SER A 135 0.65 -17.32 -11.85
CA SER A 135 -0.41 -18.23 -12.28
C SER A 135 -1.73 -17.95 -11.55
N LEU A 136 -1.67 -17.77 -10.24
CA LEU A 136 -2.84 -17.47 -9.41
C LEU A 136 -3.49 -16.15 -9.82
N GLU A 137 -2.72 -15.07 -9.97
CA GLU A 137 -3.24 -13.76 -10.38
C GLU A 137 -3.90 -13.82 -11.76
N ARG A 138 -3.30 -14.55 -12.71
CA ARG A 138 -3.90 -14.79 -14.03
C ARG A 138 -5.24 -15.52 -13.94
N GLU A 139 -5.32 -16.59 -13.17
CA GLU A 139 -6.56 -17.37 -13.01
C GLU A 139 -7.64 -16.55 -12.29
N VAL A 140 -7.26 -15.79 -11.28
CA VAL A 140 -8.19 -14.88 -10.57
C VAL A 140 -8.71 -13.78 -11.50
N ARG A 141 -7.86 -13.20 -12.38
CA ARG A 141 -8.29 -12.20 -13.38
C ARG A 141 -9.23 -12.77 -14.44
N LYS A 142 -9.12 -14.04 -14.79
CA LYS A 142 -10.13 -14.68 -15.66
C LYS A 142 -11.51 -14.69 -15.02
N LYS A 143 -11.57 -14.81 -13.70
CA LYS A 143 -12.83 -14.78 -12.93
C LYS A 143 -13.35 -13.36 -12.70
N LYS A 144 -12.44 -12.42 -12.43
CA LYS A 144 -12.74 -11.01 -12.18
C LYS A 144 -11.61 -10.14 -12.74
N ALA A 145 -11.83 -9.59 -13.94
CA ALA A 145 -10.79 -8.90 -14.71
C ALA A 145 -10.29 -7.61 -14.04
N ASP A 146 -11.14 -6.93 -13.26
CA ASP A 146 -10.87 -5.65 -12.59
C ASP A 146 -10.41 -5.81 -11.13
N ILE A 147 -10.00 -7.02 -10.72
CA ILE A 147 -9.41 -7.23 -9.40
C ILE A 147 -8.05 -6.54 -9.30
N PHE A 148 -7.81 -5.82 -8.20
CA PHE A 148 -6.53 -5.16 -7.94
C PHE A 148 -5.62 -6.09 -7.12
N PHE A 149 -4.39 -6.26 -7.59
CA PHE A 149 -3.35 -7.00 -6.90
C PHE A 149 -2.26 -6.06 -6.39
N ASN A 150 -2.08 -6.03 -5.07
CA ASN A 150 -0.91 -5.47 -4.42
C ASN A 150 0.00 -6.62 -3.97
N THR A 151 1.08 -6.84 -4.70
CA THR A 151 2.05 -7.87 -4.39
C THR A 151 3.24 -7.21 -3.68
N THR A 152 3.35 -7.41 -2.37
CA THR A 152 4.18 -6.57 -1.52
C THR A 152 5.58 -7.14 -1.27
N VAL A 153 5.90 -7.53 -0.05
CA VAL A 153 7.26 -7.99 0.32
C VAL A 153 7.66 -9.21 -0.51
N GLY A 154 8.81 -9.07 -1.16
CA GLY A 154 9.35 -10.07 -2.08
C GLY A 154 9.25 -9.68 -3.54
N THR A 155 8.48 -8.65 -3.89
CA THR A 155 8.64 -7.98 -5.16
C THR A 155 9.79 -6.97 -5.05
N TRP A 156 10.76 -7.11 -5.93
CA TRP A 156 11.81 -6.10 -6.09
C TRP A 156 11.36 -5.04 -7.09
N ALA A 157 12.05 -3.92 -7.12
CA ALA A 157 11.80 -2.84 -8.09
C ALA A 157 12.11 -3.31 -9.51
N SER A 158 11.12 -3.80 -10.23
CA SER A 158 11.22 -4.30 -11.59
C SER A 158 9.90 -4.15 -12.34
N PRO A 159 9.93 -3.74 -13.63
CA PRO A 159 8.73 -3.69 -14.47
C PRO A 159 8.13 -5.07 -14.74
N PHE A 160 8.88 -6.14 -14.49
CA PHE A 160 8.41 -7.53 -14.63
C PHE A 160 7.09 -7.78 -13.88
N TRP A 161 6.94 -7.23 -12.66
CA TRP A 161 5.75 -7.47 -11.85
C TRP A 161 4.48 -6.86 -12.43
N PHE A 162 4.57 -5.79 -13.24
CA PHE A 162 3.39 -5.12 -13.82
C PHE A 162 2.75 -5.84 -15.00
N HIS A 163 3.30 -6.99 -15.39
CA HIS A 163 2.58 -7.94 -16.25
C HIS A 163 1.46 -8.68 -15.49
N PHE A 164 1.47 -8.63 -14.15
CA PHE A 164 0.60 -9.44 -13.29
C PHE A 164 -0.04 -8.60 -12.18
N SER A 165 0.76 -7.90 -11.41
CA SER A 165 0.34 -7.10 -10.25
C SER A 165 0.13 -5.63 -10.64
N ASP A 166 -0.68 -4.91 -9.86
CA ASP A 166 -0.98 -3.49 -10.09
C ASP A 166 -0.11 -2.58 -9.22
N ALA A 167 0.38 -3.09 -8.08
CA ALA A 167 1.28 -2.37 -7.19
C ALA A 167 2.32 -3.27 -6.56
N VAL A 168 3.51 -2.71 -6.34
CA VAL A 168 4.65 -3.36 -5.68
C VAL A 168 5.14 -2.55 -4.49
N TRP A 169 5.88 -3.20 -3.61
CA TRP A 169 6.38 -2.61 -2.38
C TRP A 169 7.56 -1.65 -2.61
N ARG A 170 7.58 -0.50 -1.90
CA ARG A 170 8.69 0.48 -1.94
C ARG A 170 10.01 -0.03 -1.36
N GLN A 171 10.05 -1.22 -0.78
CA GLN A 171 11.15 -1.89 -0.08
C GLN A 171 11.36 -1.37 1.35
N GLU A 172 12.23 -2.06 2.10
CA GLU A 172 12.61 -1.78 3.48
C GLU A 172 11.45 -1.94 4.50
N ASN A 173 11.59 -1.31 5.68
CA ASN A 173 10.68 -1.48 6.81
C ASN A 173 9.33 -0.77 6.57
N ASP A 174 8.28 -1.33 7.14
CA ASP A 174 6.93 -0.75 7.11
C ASP A 174 6.93 0.69 7.59
N TRP A 175 7.63 0.97 8.67
CA TRP A 175 7.83 2.30 9.20
C TRP A 175 9.23 2.45 9.82
N SER A 176 9.78 3.64 9.74
CA SER A 176 11.01 4.06 10.40
C SER A 176 11.10 5.58 10.39
N VAL A 177 12.17 6.13 10.91
CA VAL A 177 12.44 7.56 10.86
C VAL A 177 13.86 7.82 10.36
N ILE A 178 14.05 8.93 9.63
CA ILE A 178 15.36 9.33 9.14
C ILE A 178 15.54 10.84 9.22
N GLY A 179 16.80 11.27 9.31
CA GLY A 179 17.16 12.68 9.43
C GLY A 179 17.01 13.20 10.86
N ASN A 180 17.27 14.48 11.01
CA ASN A 180 17.26 15.21 12.29
C ASN A 180 16.31 16.41 12.26
N GLN A 181 15.44 16.51 11.29
CA GLN A 181 14.53 17.64 11.09
C GLN A 181 13.09 17.24 11.44
N GLY A 182 12.45 18.08 12.27
CA GLY A 182 11.08 17.88 12.71
C GLY A 182 10.89 16.77 13.76
N ASP A 183 9.64 16.45 14.04
CA ASP A 183 9.23 15.35 14.90
C ASP A 183 9.28 13.99 14.20
N ASP A 184 8.88 12.94 14.89
CA ASP A 184 8.93 11.58 14.32
C ASP A 184 8.01 11.42 13.11
N ARG A 185 6.91 12.16 13.00
CA ARG A 185 6.04 12.13 11.82
C ARG A 185 6.70 12.76 10.59
N GLU A 186 7.34 13.91 10.76
CA GLU A 186 8.11 14.55 9.67
C GLU A 186 9.27 13.66 9.22
N ARG A 187 9.95 13.01 10.15
CA ARG A 187 11.05 12.09 9.88
C ARG A 187 10.56 10.79 9.23
N TRP A 188 9.34 10.33 9.58
CA TRP A 188 8.67 9.21 8.93
C TRP A 188 8.32 9.53 7.47
N ILE A 189 7.70 10.66 7.18
CA ILE A 189 7.42 11.08 5.80
C ILE A 189 8.72 11.13 5.00
N THR A 190 9.78 11.69 5.58
CA THR A 190 11.10 11.78 4.96
C THR A 190 11.70 10.40 4.68
N TYR A 191 11.57 9.45 5.60
CA TYR A 191 12.02 8.06 5.43
C TYR A 191 11.29 7.38 4.28
N ARG A 192 9.98 7.40 4.28
CA ARG A 192 9.13 6.79 3.26
C ARG A 192 9.47 7.31 1.86
N ASP A 193 9.48 8.62 1.72
CA ASP A 193 9.68 9.26 0.42
C ASP A 193 11.14 9.13 -0.06
N ARG A 194 12.11 9.08 0.87
CA ARG A 194 13.51 8.78 0.53
C ARG A 194 13.68 7.38 -0.05
N LEU A 195 12.96 6.39 0.45
CA LEU A 195 13.01 5.03 -0.11
C LEU A 195 12.46 4.99 -1.53
N VAL A 196 11.37 5.69 -1.80
CA VAL A 196 10.87 5.83 -3.18
C VAL A 196 11.92 6.49 -4.07
N TYR A 197 12.53 7.57 -3.59
CA TYR A 197 13.61 8.24 -4.34
C TYR A 197 14.77 7.30 -4.64
N GLN A 198 15.30 6.61 -3.64
CA GLN A 198 16.48 5.77 -3.81
C GLN A 198 16.20 4.55 -4.69
N ASN A 199 15.12 3.83 -4.40
CA ASN A 199 14.86 2.54 -5.02
C ASN A 199 14.24 2.68 -6.42
N PHE A 200 13.47 3.74 -6.68
CA PHE A 200 12.70 3.87 -7.92
C PHE A 200 13.09 5.07 -8.78
N VAL A 201 13.51 6.18 -8.18
CA VAL A 201 13.94 7.36 -8.96
C VAL A 201 15.41 7.28 -9.30
N GLN A 202 16.25 7.13 -8.29
CA GLN A 202 17.72 7.12 -8.48
C GLN A 202 18.21 5.86 -9.21
N ASN A 203 17.68 4.70 -8.88
CA ASN A 203 18.06 3.44 -9.51
C ASN A 203 17.38 3.21 -10.87
N SER A 204 16.35 4.00 -11.18
CA SER A 204 15.64 3.99 -12.48
C SER A 204 15.24 2.60 -12.99
N PRO A 205 14.54 1.76 -12.18
CA PRO A 205 14.22 0.37 -12.57
C PRO A 205 13.06 0.28 -13.58
N LEU A 206 12.65 1.37 -14.20
CA LEU A 206 11.50 1.47 -15.12
C LEU A 206 10.16 1.13 -14.47
N CYS A 207 10.02 1.43 -13.18
CA CYS A 207 8.76 1.30 -12.44
C CYS A 207 8.12 2.68 -12.31
N PRO A 208 6.93 2.90 -12.84
CA PRO A 208 6.20 4.14 -12.63
C PRO A 208 5.90 4.37 -11.14
N ILE A 209 6.07 5.60 -10.66
CA ILE A 209 5.88 5.94 -9.24
C ILE A 209 4.46 5.65 -8.78
N ASN A 210 3.46 5.82 -9.65
CA ASN A 210 2.05 5.54 -9.33
C ASN A 210 1.75 4.06 -9.05
N THR A 211 2.65 3.14 -9.41
CA THR A 211 2.51 1.70 -9.14
C THR A 211 3.15 1.27 -7.81
N ILE A 212 3.66 2.21 -7.02
CA ILE A 212 4.40 1.89 -5.80
C ILE A 212 3.48 2.01 -4.59
N MET A 213 3.38 0.94 -3.82
CA MET A 213 2.80 0.96 -2.49
C MET A 213 3.73 1.70 -1.53
N THR A 214 3.32 2.86 -1.06
CA THR A 214 4.11 3.73 -0.17
C THR A 214 3.80 3.59 1.30
N HIS A 215 2.81 2.78 1.68
CA HIS A 215 2.21 2.68 3.02
C HIS A 215 1.27 3.84 3.39
N GLY A 216 0.90 4.67 2.43
CA GLY A 216 -0.17 5.66 2.49
C GLY A 216 -0.13 6.60 3.69
N PHE A 217 -1.28 6.72 4.38
CA PHE A 217 -1.48 7.58 5.53
C PHE A 217 -1.75 6.76 6.80
N ILE A 218 -0.93 6.97 7.85
CA ILE A 218 -0.99 6.21 9.10
C ILE A 218 -1.35 7.12 10.28
N LEU A 219 -2.54 6.90 10.84
CA LEU A 219 -3.00 7.53 12.08
C LEU A 219 -3.50 6.45 13.03
N THR A 220 -2.59 5.87 13.80
CA THR A 220 -2.88 4.80 14.75
C THR A 220 -2.24 5.07 16.11
N LYS A 221 -2.60 4.28 17.12
CA LYS A 221 -1.96 4.30 18.45
C LYS A 221 -0.70 3.43 18.51
N PHE A 222 -0.36 2.76 17.44
CA PHE A 222 0.78 1.85 17.36
C PHE A 222 1.94 2.45 16.56
N GLY A 223 3.16 2.03 16.91
CA GLY A 223 4.37 2.47 16.24
C GLY A 223 4.90 3.84 16.68
N GLN A 224 6.02 4.26 16.12
CA GLN A 224 6.67 5.54 16.49
C GLN A 224 5.87 6.75 16.07
N VAL A 225 5.15 6.66 14.95
CA VAL A 225 4.30 7.76 14.45
C VAL A 225 3.18 8.11 15.42
N SER A 226 2.79 7.18 16.30
CA SER A 226 1.78 7.43 17.35
C SER A 226 2.17 8.49 18.38
N LYS A 227 3.45 8.81 18.49
CA LYS A 227 3.96 9.84 19.41
C LYS A 227 3.81 11.26 18.87
N SER A 228 3.62 11.42 17.56
CA SER A 228 3.53 12.71 16.88
C SER A 228 2.10 12.94 16.40
N MET A 229 1.26 13.46 17.29
CA MET A 229 -0.18 13.70 17.05
C MET A 229 -0.49 15.17 16.74
N ASP A 230 0.51 15.94 16.30
CA ASP A 230 0.26 17.32 15.85
C ASP A 230 -0.61 17.32 14.58
N TYR A 231 -1.70 18.08 14.64
CA TYR A 231 -2.66 18.17 13.54
C TYR A 231 -2.00 18.57 12.21
N LYS A 232 -1.11 19.56 12.22
CA LYS A 232 -0.45 20.04 11.00
C LYS A 232 0.47 18.97 10.39
N GLY A 233 1.18 18.22 11.22
CA GLY A 233 2.02 17.10 10.80
C GLY A 233 1.18 15.99 10.18
N ILE A 234 0.04 15.65 10.79
CA ILE A 234 -0.91 14.66 10.27
C ILE A 234 -1.45 15.06 8.90
N VAL A 235 -1.88 16.32 8.74
CA VAL A 235 -2.38 16.83 7.46
C VAL A 235 -1.28 16.84 6.39
N ARG A 236 -0.01 17.14 6.75
CA ARG A 236 1.11 17.05 5.81
C ARG A 236 1.34 15.61 5.33
N GLU A 237 1.33 14.62 6.24
CA GLU A 237 1.45 13.21 5.86
C GLU A 237 0.34 12.81 4.90
N MET A 238 -0.91 13.15 5.23
CA MET A 238 -2.07 12.89 4.39
C MET A 238 -1.89 13.49 2.99
N ARG A 239 -1.53 14.77 2.89
CA ARG A 239 -1.28 15.45 1.62
C ARG A 239 -0.15 14.80 0.82
N CYS A 240 0.95 14.42 1.46
CA CYS A 240 2.04 13.71 0.79
C CYS A 240 1.61 12.34 0.26
N ALA A 241 0.79 11.60 1.03
CA ALA A 241 0.29 10.29 0.62
C ALA A 241 -0.58 10.35 -0.65
N PHE A 242 -1.32 11.43 -0.84
CA PHE A 242 -2.11 11.64 -2.07
C PHE A 242 -1.30 12.32 -3.18
N ALA A 243 -0.44 13.28 -2.85
CA ALA A 243 0.32 14.05 -3.82
C ALA A 243 1.38 13.23 -4.57
N CYS A 244 1.86 12.11 -4.00
CA CYS A 244 2.80 11.22 -4.68
C CYS A 244 2.18 10.49 -5.89
N GLY A 245 0.87 10.64 -6.11
CA GLY A 245 0.18 10.08 -7.26
C GLY A 245 0.09 8.56 -7.27
N SER A 246 0.38 7.89 -6.15
CA SER A 246 0.21 6.43 -6.05
C SER A 246 -1.24 6.05 -6.41
N GLY A 247 -1.38 5.07 -7.28
CA GLY A 247 -2.68 4.47 -7.62
C GLY A 247 -3.32 3.72 -6.45
N MET A 248 -2.55 3.49 -5.40
CA MET A 248 -3.00 2.86 -4.16
C MET A 248 -2.58 3.72 -2.95
N VAL A 249 -3.55 4.30 -2.27
CA VAL A 249 -3.34 5.02 -1.01
C VAL A 249 -3.98 4.21 0.12
N GLU A 250 -3.16 3.60 0.96
CA GLU A 250 -3.63 2.90 2.15
C GLU A 250 -4.02 3.90 3.24
N LEU A 251 -5.12 3.65 3.92
CA LEU A 251 -5.65 4.49 4.99
C LEU A 251 -5.73 3.67 6.29
N TYR A 252 -4.70 3.78 7.12
CA TYR A 252 -4.66 3.17 8.46
C TYR A 252 -5.16 4.17 9.50
N ASN A 253 -6.48 4.29 9.63
CA ASN A 253 -7.10 5.35 10.43
C ASN A 253 -7.78 4.81 11.68
N ASP A 254 -7.28 5.20 12.87
CA ASP A 254 -8.02 5.06 14.13
C ASP A 254 -9.14 6.12 14.16
N PHE A 255 -10.39 5.69 14.16
CA PHE A 255 -11.56 6.57 14.09
C PHE A 255 -11.66 7.50 15.30
N LYS A 256 -11.24 7.04 16.48
CA LYS A 256 -11.23 7.87 17.68
C LYS A 256 -10.24 9.03 17.52
N LEU A 257 -9.05 8.77 17.00
CA LEU A 257 -8.06 9.82 16.72
C LEU A 257 -8.57 10.78 15.62
N MET A 258 -9.22 10.25 14.59
CA MET A 258 -9.84 11.09 13.55
C MET A 258 -10.93 12.02 14.12
N ASP A 259 -11.69 11.58 15.13
CA ASP A 259 -12.74 12.38 15.79
C ASP A 259 -12.15 13.38 16.81
N GLU A 260 -11.13 12.99 17.56
CA GLU A 260 -10.62 13.80 18.67
C GLU A 260 -9.65 14.92 18.23
N ILE A 261 -8.79 14.61 17.24
CA ILE A 261 -7.78 15.56 16.81
C ILE A 261 -8.42 16.74 16.08
N ASN A 262 -8.18 17.94 16.60
CA ASN A 262 -8.71 19.19 16.08
C ASN A 262 -10.24 19.16 15.84
N GLY A 263 -10.99 18.54 16.77
CA GLY A 263 -12.45 18.48 16.72
C GLY A 263 -13.00 17.73 15.50
N GLY A 264 -12.29 16.71 15.01
CA GLY A 264 -12.73 15.87 13.89
C GLY A 264 -12.48 16.47 12.51
N LYS A 265 -11.75 17.58 12.42
CA LYS A 265 -11.46 18.24 11.14
C LYS A 265 -10.67 17.37 10.16
N LEU A 266 -9.94 16.35 10.66
CA LEU A 266 -9.19 15.41 9.82
C LEU A 266 -10.07 14.67 8.80
N TRP A 267 -11.37 14.47 9.10
CA TRP A 267 -12.29 13.89 8.13
C TRP A 267 -12.51 14.80 6.90
N ALA A 268 -12.64 16.11 7.13
CA ALA A 268 -12.75 17.08 6.05
C ALA A 268 -11.45 17.17 5.24
N ASP A 269 -10.28 17.16 5.92
CA ASP A 269 -8.99 17.20 5.24
C ASP A 269 -8.76 15.95 4.38
N LEU A 270 -9.20 14.77 4.85
CA LEU A 270 -9.15 13.53 4.05
C LEU A 270 -10.08 13.61 2.84
N ALA A 271 -11.29 14.15 3.01
CA ALA A 271 -12.22 14.34 1.90
C ALA A 271 -11.64 15.29 0.83
N GLU A 272 -10.98 16.38 1.25
CA GLU A 272 -10.29 17.31 0.35
C GLU A 272 -9.16 16.60 -0.45
N CYS A 273 -8.37 15.75 0.21
CA CYS A 273 -7.32 14.99 -0.46
C CYS A 273 -7.87 14.02 -1.51
N ILE A 274 -8.95 13.31 -1.19
CA ILE A 274 -9.65 12.42 -2.13
C ILE A 274 -10.22 13.21 -3.32
N ASP A 275 -10.83 14.37 -3.05
CA ASP A 275 -11.33 15.23 -4.11
C ASP A 275 -10.22 15.79 -5.00
N TRP A 276 -9.06 16.11 -4.40
CA TRP A 276 -7.90 16.54 -5.16
C TRP A 276 -7.41 15.41 -6.09
N GLN A 277 -7.26 14.19 -5.57
CA GLN A 277 -6.85 13.04 -6.37
C GLN A 277 -7.84 12.79 -7.51
N LYS A 278 -9.14 12.76 -7.21
CA LYS A 278 -10.18 12.54 -8.20
C LYS A 278 -10.24 13.62 -9.29
N ARG A 279 -10.05 14.89 -8.93
CA ARG A 279 -9.94 15.98 -9.92
C ARG A 279 -8.72 15.88 -10.83
N ASN A 280 -7.69 15.13 -10.41
CA ASN A 280 -6.42 15.00 -11.12
C ASN A 280 -6.16 13.58 -11.64
N GLU A 281 -7.14 12.68 -11.58
CA GLU A 281 -6.97 11.27 -11.99
C GLU A 281 -6.56 11.11 -13.46
N ASP A 282 -6.86 12.09 -14.31
CA ASP A 282 -6.48 12.14 -15.72
C ASP A 282 -5.00 12.47 -15.97
N VAL A 283 -4.32 13.03 -14.99
CA VAL A 283 -2.92 13.47 -15.12
C VAL A 283 -1.97 12.74 -14.17
N LEU A 284 -2.45 12.22 -13.05
CA LEU A 284 -1.64 11.51 -12.06
C LEU A 284 -0.93 10.23 -12.57
N PRO A 285 -1.42 9.50 -13.59
CA PRO A 285 -0.66 8.37 -14.15
C PRO A 285 0.71 8.73 -14.69
N ASP A 286 0.93 9.98 -15.11
CA ASP A 286 2.22 10.53 -15.57
C ASP A 286 3.08 11.10 -14.42
N ILE A 287 2.82 10.74 -13.18
CA ILE A 287 3.54 11.29 -12.02
C ILE A 287 5.02 10.95 -12.05
N HIS A 288 5.87 11.94 -11.83
CA HIS A 288 7.31 11.78 -11.71
C HIS A 288 7.89 12.63 -10.59
N TRP A 289 9.12 12.33 -10.21
CA TRP A 289 9.80 12.99 -9.11
C TRP A 289 10.39 14.34 -9.51
N VAL A 290 10.29 15.31 -8.58
CA VAL A 290 10.89 16.64 -8.72
C VAL A 290 11.81 16.93 -7.53
N GLY A 291 12.98 17.47 -7.79
CA GLY A 291 13.95 17.82 -6.75
C GLY A 291 14.91 16.68 -6.39
N GLY A 292 15.53 16.80 -5.23
CA GLY A 292 16.59 15.89 -4.80
C GLY A 292 16.14 14.79 -3.84
N ASN A 293 17.14 14.13 -3.26
CA ASN A 293 16.94 13.16 -2.18
C ASN A 293 16.35 13.87 -0.95
N PRO A 294 15.21 13.43 -0.40
CA PRO A 294 14.60 14.02 0.80
C PRO A 294 15.56 14.21 1.99
N TRP A 295 16.49 13.25 2.14
CA TRP A 295 17.58 13.28 3.11
C TRP A 295 18.83 12.62 2.51
N ASP A 296 19.87 13.40 2.26
CA ASP A 296 21.12 12.94 1.62
C ASP A 296 22.17 12.42 2.62
N GLY A 297 21.86 12.38 3.89
CA GLY A 297 22.77 12.02 4.98
C GLY A 297 23.30 13.21 5.77
N ALA A 298 23.25 14.41 5.21
CA ALA A 298 23.72 15.64 5.82
C ALA A 298 22.60 16.68 5.99
N LYS A 299 21.73 16.80 5.00
CA LYS A 299 20.66 17.81 4.99
C LYS A 299 19.37 17.29 4.37
N ALA A 300 18.30 17.97 4.71
CA ALA A 300 17.00 17.83 4.09
C ALA A 300 16.89 18.71 2.83
N ASN A 301 16.41 18.15 1.73
CA ASN A 301 16.27 18.89 0.46
C ASN A 301 14.79 18.98 0.07
N ILE A 302 14.40 20.08 -0.57
CA ILE A 302 13.08 20.22 -1.18
C ILE A 302 12.93 19.18 -2.28
N TYR A 303 11.80 18.49 -2.28
CA TYR A 303 11.41 17.50 -3.27
C TYR A 303 9.90 17.53 -3.50
N GLY A 304 9.44 16.73 -4.44
CA GLY A 304 8.02 16.55 -4.67
C GLY A 304 7.73 15.75 -5.91
N TRP A 305 6.54 15.98 -6.43
CA TRP A 305 5.98 15.25 -7.55
C TRP A 305 5.34 16.20 -8.54
N ALA A 306 5.45 15.88 -9.81
CA ALA A 306 4.80 16.61 -10.88
C ALA A 306 4.18 15.65 -11.89
N SER A 307 3.18 16.11 -12.61
CA SER A 307 2.56 15.38 -13.71
C SER A 307 2.03 16.34 -14.77
N TRP A 308 1.93 15.84 -16.01
CA TRP A 308 1.56 16.62 -17.17
C TRP A 308 0.91 15.74 -18.26
N ASN A 309 -0.20 16.17 -18.82
CA ASN A 309 -0.89 15.44 -19.90
C ASN A 309 -1.15 16.30 -21.17
N GLY A 310 -0.42 17.38 -21.37
CA GLY A 310 -0.59 18.29 -22.50
C GLY A 310 -1.62 19.39 -22.26
N LYS A 311 -2.50 19.26 -21.29
CA LYS A 311 -3.57 20.24 -20.99
C LYS A 311 -3.59 20.68 -19.53
N LYS A 312 -3.18 19.81 -18.65
CA LYS A 312 -3.25 19.97 -17.21
C LYS A 312 -1.96 19.49 -16.57
N ALA A 313 -1.58 20.13 -15.48
CA ALA A 313 -0.41 19.78 -14.70
C ALA A 313 -0.73 19.78 -13.21
N THR A 314 0.01 18.97 -12.46
CA THR A 314 0.12 19.08 -11.01
C THR A 314 1.57 19.27 -10.61
N LEU A 315 1.80 20.03 -9.54
CA LEU A 315 3.10 20.18 -8.90
C LEU A 315 2.87 20.25 -7.39
N ALA A 316 3.36 19.26 -6.67
CA ALA A 316 3.33 19.23 -5.22
C ALA A 316 4.76 19.19 -4.68
N LEU A 317 5.08 20.08 -3.76
CA LEU A 317 6.44 20.21 -3.20
C LEU A 317 6.37 20.06 -1.69
N ARG A 318 7.36 19.39 -1.12
CA ARG A 318 7.59 19.30 0.32
C ARG A 318 8.96 19.88 0.67
N ASN A 319 8.98 20.71 1.70
CA ASN A 319 10.19 21.09 2.41
C ASN A 319 10.29 20.24 3.69
N PRO A 320 11.20 19.26 3.76
CA PRO A 320 11.37 18.43 4.96
C PRO A 320 12.27 19.08 6.03
N SER A 321 12.81 20.28 5.76
CA SER A 321 13.61 21.02 6.73
C SER A 321 12.73 21.76 7.73
N ALA A 322 13.21 21.89 8.96
CA ALA A 322 12.61 22.77 9.98
C ALA A 322 12.75 24.27 9.63
N SER A 323 13.63 24.63 8.70
CA SER A 323 13.86 25.98 8.24
C SER A 323 13.27 26.24 6.85
N ALA A 324 12.90 27.48 6.58
CA ALA A 324 12.50 27.88 5.24
C ALA A 324 13.65 27.67 4.24
N GLN A 325 13.34 27.12 3.09
CA GLN A 325 14.27 26.93 1.99
C GLN A 325 13.73 27.59 0.73
N THR A 326 14.62 28.09 -0.10
CA THR A 326 14.29 28.62 -1.43
C THR A 326 14.77 27.67 -2.50
N ASN A 327 13.90 27.33 -3.42
CA ASN A 327 14.24 26.52 -4.59
C ASN A 327 13.76 27.23 -5.86
N LYS A 328 14.60 27.22 -6.89
CA LYS A 328 14.23 27.69 -8.23
C LYS A 328 13.86 26.47 -9.07
N ILE A 329 12.64 26.39 -9.51
CA ILE A 329 12.12 25.31 -10.35
C ILE A 329 11.75 25.88 -11.70
N THR A 330 12.34 25.34 -12.76
CA THR A 330 11.89 25.59 -14.12
C THR A 330 10.70 24.68 -14.39
N LEU A 331 9.52 25.25 -14.56
CA LEU A 331 8.28 24.47 -14.73
C LEU A 331 8.36 23.49 -15.91
N ARG A 332 8.93 23.90 -17.03
CA ARG A 332 9.14 23.02 -18.19
C ARG A 332 9.91 21.75 -17.81
N LYS A 333 10.99 21.90 -17.02
CA LYS A 333 11.78 20.77 -16.53
C LYS A 333 11.04 19.97 -15.45
N ALA A 334 10.36 20.63 -14.53
CA ALA A 334 9.63 19.97 -13.45
C ALA A 334 8.43 19.16 -13.95
N LEU A 335 7.82 19.58 -15.04
CA LEU A 335 6.67 18.94 -15.66
C LEU A 335 7.04 18.03 -16.83
N ASP A 336 8.33 17.84 -17.08
CA ASP A 336 8.88 17.05 -18.20
C ASP A 336 8.23 17.41 -19.56
N ILE A 337 7.99 18.71 -19.76
CA ILE A 337 7.40 19.22 -21.00
C ILE A 337 8.47 19.22 -22.09
N PRO A 338 8.23 18.58 -23.26
CA PRO A 338 9.16 18.51 -24.39
C PRO A 338 9.67 19.84 -24.92
#